data_0ee5640448f4fefa40bad2e99de5f0ed
#
_entry.id   0ee5640448f4fefa40bad2e99de5f0ed
#
_cell.length_a   1.000
_cell.length_b   1.000
_cell.length_c   1.000
_cell.angle_alpha   90.00
_cell.angle_beta   90.00
_cell.angle_gamma   90.00
#
_symmetry.space_group_name_H-M   'P 1'
#
loop_
_entity.id
_entity.type
_entity.pdbx_description
1 polymer ?
#
loop_
_entity_poly.entity_id
_entity_poly.type
_entity_poly.pdbx_seq_one_letter_code
_entity_poly.pdbx_strand_id
1 'polypeptide(L)'
;IEISITSSAPWYYGTDGKCPPRSYDLVSVILHEMGHGLGFISGSYYDVFSGYGRIDQPTPFDAYAQLPDGRRLSDMPSPSLETGKAMTTDLVWSGENAVKANGGIKPKLYTPTTYEAGSSVAHLDERTFSQSGENAVMTPNLDAGEVFHLPGSLLLAMFEDLKQKPPAGVASGTPQPPQNVKALISDRSAIIQFDPPVNYRLAQVSNYEIKNIQTGELINATESPVIFKGLKNGVKYTFSVSATNSLGTSNAVNSNSIMPEAAWKGTTVDGSSDAKYLATTTYAGKPVIAYSDSKNGDIKLATYTNN
;
A
#
# COMPACT_ATOMS: atom_id res chain seq x y z
N ILE A 1 -4.87 17.76 8.39
CA ILE A 1 -4.51 17.35 9.77
C ILE A 1 -5.53 18.02 10.68
N GLU A 2 -6.19 17.24 11.51
CA GLU A 2 -7.08 17.73 12.56
C GLU A 2 -6.46 17.34 13.91
N ILE A 3 -6.27 18.30 14.80
CA ILE A 3 -5.76 18.10 16.15
C ILE A 3 -6.88 18.39 17.12
N SER A 4 -7.31 17.39 17.89
CA SER A 4 -8.34 17.54 18.91
C SER A 4 -7.71 17.64 20.29
N ILE A 5 -8.01 18.72 21.00
CA ILE A 5 -7.45 19.00 22.33
C ILE A 5 -8.58 18.96 23.36
N THR A 6 -8.38 18.20 24.46
CA THR A 6 -9.34 18.20 25.56
C THR A 6 -9.32 19.53 26.31
N SER A 7 -10.49 20.09 26.59
CA SER A 7 -10.60 21.32 27.38
C SER A 7 -10.42 21.10 28.89
N SER A 8 -10.38 19.85 29.36
CA SER A 8 -10.33 19.51 30.78
C SER A 8 -8.91 19.40 31.36
N ALA A 9 -7.87 19.40 30.53
CA ALA A 9 -6.49 19.39 31.02
C ALA A 9 -6.04 20.78 31.52
N PRO A 10 -5.14 20.86 32.48
CA PRO A 10 -4.63 22.13 33.00
C PRO A 10 -3.61 22.73 32.01
N TRP A 11 -4.09 23.28 30.90
CA TRP A 11 -3.26 23.85 29.85
C TRP A 11 -2.57 25.15 30.24
N TYR A 12 -1.29 25.25 29.90
CA TYR A 12 -0.58 26.52 29.85
C TYR A 12 -0.60 27.07 28.41
N TYR A 13 -1.16 28.26 28.25
CA TYR A 13 -1.32 28.90 26.94
C TYR A 13 -0.23 29.93 26.63
N GLY A 14 0.75 30.10 27.53
CA GLY A 14 1.86 31.02 27.31
C GLY A 14 2.83 30.51 26.24
N THR A 15 3.51 31.46 25.58
CA THR A 15 4.53 31.18 24.58
C THR A 15 5.92 31.57 25.07
N ASP A 16 6.08 31.87 26.35
CA ASP A 16 7.30 32.35 26.97
C ASP A 16 8.19 31.25 27.54
N GLY A 17 7.80 29.98 27.36
CA GLY A 17 8.56 28.83 27.84
C GLY A 17 8.54 28.63 29.36
N LYS A 18 7.56 29.21 30.08
CA LYS A 18 7.50 29.18 31.56
C LYS A 18 6.28 28.37 32.04
N CYS A 19 6.09 27.18 31.51
CA CYS A 19 4.98 26.33 31.92
C CYS A 19 5.07 25.98 33.43
N PRO A 20 4.01 26.20 34.22
CA PRO A 20 3.99 25.83 35.61
C PRO A 20 4.10 24.31 35.81
N PRO A 21 4.70 23.81 36.92
CA PRO A 21 4.95 22.38 37.14
C PRO A 21 3.72 21.46 37.21
N ARG A 22 2.51 22.02 37.21
CA ARG A 22 1.24 21.26 37.26
C ARG A 22 0.37 21.52 36.02
N SER A 23 0.94 22.11 34.98
CA SER A 23 0.26 22.41 33.73
C SER A 23 0.97 21.75 32.58
N TYR A 24 0.29 21.51 31.49
CA TYR A 24 0.87 21.02 30.24
C TYR A 24 1.03 22.17 29.26
N ASP A 25 2.20 22.28 28.68
CA ASP A 25 2.48 23.34 27.72
C ASP A 25 1.80 23.04 26.37
N LEU A 26 0.81 23.89 26.02
CA LEU A 26 0.03 23.66 24.80
C LEU A 26 0.86 23.76 23.53
N VAL A 27 1.89 24.63 23.49
CA VAL A 27 2.77 24.77 22.34
C VAL A 27 3.55 23.48 22.10
N SER A 28 4.06 22.87 23.17
CA SER A 28 4.79 21.59 23.11
C SER A 28 3.93 20.45 22.59
N VAL A 29 2.69 20.34 23.10
CA VAL A 29 1.75 19.31 22.63
C VAL A 29 1.39 19.53 21.16
N ILE A 30 1.09 20.75 20.74
CA ILE A 30 0.79 21.03 19.33
C ILE A 30 2.00 20.71 18.43
N LEU A 31 3.21 21.06 18.88
CA LEU A 31 4.43 20.75 18.11
C LEU A 31 4.64 19.24 17.95
N HIS A 32 4.36 18.45 19.00
CA HIS A 32 4.37 16.99 18.96
C HIS A 32 3.36 16.44 17.93
N GLU A 33 2.10 16.86 18.05
CA GLU A 33 1.04 16.40 17.13
C GLU A 33 1.29 16.82 15.67
N MET A 34 1.89 18.01 15.48
CA MET A 34 2.35 18.42 14.15
C MET A 34 3.43 17.48 13.60
N GLY A 35 4.30 16.97 14.47
CA GLY A 35 5.29 15.95 14.08
C GLY A 35 4.65 14.73 13.46
N HIS A 36 3.61 14.18 14.09
CA HIS A 36 2.83 13.09 13.53
C HIS A 36 2.18 13.47 12.20
N GLY A 37 1.55 14.63 12.15
CA GLY A 37 0.90 15.13 10.96
C GLY A 37 1.84 15.38 9.77
N LEU A 38 3.11 15.65 10.01
CA LEU A 38 4.13 15.84 8.98
C LEU A 38 4.81 14.54 8.54
N GLY A 39 4.42 13.39 9.10
CA GLY A 39 4.88 12.09 8.66
C GLY A 39 5.65 11.26 9.69
N PHE A 40 5.78 11.73 10.93
CA PHE A 40 6.31 10.92 12.03
C PHE A 40 5.24 9.93 12.52
N ILE A 41 4.83 9.02 11.65
CA ILE A 41 3.72 8.10 11.89
C ILE A 41 3.99 6.74 11.23
N SER A 42 3.69 5.67 11.96
CA SER A 42 3.80 4.29 11.48
C SER A 42 2.45 3.75 11.04
N GLY A 43 2.44 2.93 9.97
CA GLY A 43 1.29 2.12 9.56
C GLY A 43 1.20 0.78 10.30
N SER A 44 1.97 0.62 11.38
CA SER A 44 2.00 -0.62 12.16
C SER A 44 0.77 -0.81 13.03
N TYR A 45 0.36 -2.06 13.16
CA TYR A 45 -0.70 -2.50 14.07
C TYR A 45 -0.22 -3.73 14.85
N TYR A 46 -0.55 -3.81 16.13
CA TYR A 46 -0.24 -4.93 17.00
C TYR A 46 -1.49 -5.52 17.63
N ASP A 47 -1.66 -6.83 17.49
CA ASP A 47 -2.73 -7.56 18.15
C ASP A 47 -2.23 -8.05 19.53
N VAL A 48 -2.73 -7.43 20.59
CA VAL A 48 -2.34 -7.73 21.97
C VAL A 48 -2.73 -9.14 22.45
N PHE A 49 -3.70 -9.78 21.79
CA PHE A 49 -4.14 -11.13 22.16
C PHE A 49 -3.28 -12.21 21.53
N SER A 50 -2.89 -12.04 20.29
CA SER A 50 -2.10 -13.02 19.54
C SER A 50 -0.60 -12.73 19.54
N GLY A 51 -0.21 -11.49 19.82
CA GLY A 51 1.17 -11.01 19.67
C GLY A 51 1.60 -10.79 18.22
N TYR A 52 0.67 -10.86 17.26
CA TYR A 52 0.96 -10.61 15.85
C TYR A 52 1.09 -9.12 15.57
N GLY A 53 2.18 -8.75 14.91
CA GLY A 53 2.33 -7.44 14.30
C GLY A 53 2.00 -7.48 12.82
N ARG A 54 1.46 -6.38 12.29
CA ARG A 54 1.20 -6.20 10.86
C ARG A 54 1.45 -4.76 10.44
N ILE A 55 1.79 -4.59 9.17
CA ILE A 55 1.85 -3.31 8.48
C ILE A 55 1.03 -3.46 7.21
N ASP A 56 -0.18 -2.92 7.23
CA ASP A 56 -1.11 -3.05 6.10
C ASP A 56 -0.81 -2.01 5.02
N GLN A 57 -0.45 -0.80 5.44
CA GLN A 57 -0.08 0.30 4.56
C GLN A 57 1.17 0.99 5.12
N PRO A 58 2.38 0.56 4.71
CA PRO A 58 3.60 1.14 5.21
C PRO A 58 3.71 2.62 4.84
N THR A 59 4.05 3.42 5.82
CA THR A 59 4.37 4.84 5.63
C THR A 59 5.85 5.01 5.23
N PRO A 60 6.26 6.19 4.76
CA PRO A 60 7.69 6.50 4.62
C PRO A 60 8.49 6.30 5.90
N PHE A 61 7.89 6.52 7.07
CA PHE A 61 8.48 6.29 8.39
C PHE A 61 8.87 4.82 8.58
N ASP A 62 7.98 3.88 8.26
CA ASP A 62 8.22 2.45 8.45
C ASP A 62 9.43 1.92 7.65
N ALA A 63 9.76 2.61 6.57
CA ALA A 63 10.92 2.26 5.75
C ALA A 63 12.27 2.63 6.40
N TYR A 64 12.26 3.52 7.40
CA TYR A 64 13.44 3.89 8.19
C TYR A 64 13.50 3.17 9.54
N ALA A 65 12.37 2.67 10.04
CA ALA A 65 12.32 1.84 11.24
C ALA A 65 12.92 0.46 10.96
N GLN A 66 13.97 0.07 11.68
CA GLN A 66 14.66 -1.20 11.48
C GLN A 66 15.12 -1.82 12.80
N LEU A 67 15.32 -3.14 12.78
CA LEU A 67 16.04 -3.84 13.85
C LEU A 67 17.54 -3.47 13.81
N PRO A 68 18.29 -3.67 14.91
CA PRO A 68 19.73 -3.42 14.93
C PRO A 68 20.52 -4.21 13.87
N ASP A 69 20.02 -5.37 13.43
CA ASP A 69 20.61 -6.18 12.38
C ASP A 69 20.37 -5.66 10.94
N GLY A 70 19.61 -4.58 10.81
CA GLY A 70 19.34 -3.88 9.55
C GLY A 70 18.05 -4.32 8.85
N ARG A 71 17.30 -5.32 9.35
CA ARG A 71 15.99 -5.68 8.82
C ARG A 71 14.98 -4.58 9.12
N ARG A 72 14.36 -4.04 8.08
CA ARG A 72 13.37 -2.97 8.22
C ARG A 72 12.03 -3.54 8.68
N LEU A 73 11.33 -2.80 9.50
CA LEU A 73 9.99 -3.16 9.97
C LEU A 73 9.02 -3.34 8.78
N SER A 74 9.09 -2.45 7.78
CA SER A 74 8.28 -2.53 6.55
C SER A 74 8.52 -3.77 5.69
N ASP A 75 9.64 -4.45 5.91
CA ASP A 75 10.08 -5.58 5.10
C ASP A 75 9.82 -6.93 5.78
N MET A 76 9.32 -6.90 7.01
CA MET A 76 9.04 -8.12 7.78
C MET A 76 7.74 -8.79 7.33
N PRO A 77 7.60 -10.12 7.54
CA PRO A 77 6.34 -10.82 7.25
C PRO A 77 5.15 -10.17 7.99
N SER A 78 4.06 -9.88 7.26
CA SER A 78 2.90 -9.17 7.81
C SER A 78 1.59 -9.85 7.36
N PRO A 79 0.71 -10.29 8.31
CA PRO A 79 0.92 -10.32 9.77
C PRO A 79 1.86 -11.44 10.24
N SER A 80 2.64 -11.22 11.30
CA SER A 80 3.46 -12.28 11.91
C SER A 80 3.82 -12.01 13.37
N LEU A 81 4.19 -13.08 14.10
CA LEU A 81 4.78 -12.97 15.44
C LEU A 81 6.16 -12.29 15.40
N GLU A 82 6.91 -12.48 14.32
CA GLU A 82 8.21 -11.84 14.13
C GLU A 82 8.09 -10.31 14.09
N THR A 83 7.14 -9.81 13.29
CA THR A 83 6.83 -8.38 13.21
C THR A 83 6.30 -7.85 14.53
N GLY A 84 5.44 -8.59 15.22
CA GLY A 84 4.96 -8.22 16.57
C GLY A 84 6.11 -8.13 17.57
N LYS A 85 7.03 -9.08 17.56
CA LYS A 85 8.22 -9.05 18.41
C LYS A 85 9.10 -7.83 18.09
N ALA A 86 9.29 -7.48 16.83
CA ALA A 86 10.06 -6.30 16.46
C ALA A 86 9.47 -5.01 17.03
N MET A 87 8.14 -4.89 17.11
CA MET A 87 7.42 -3.74 17.68
C MET A 87 7.54 -3.61 19.20
N THR A 88 8.05 -4.64 19.89
CA THR A 88 8.23 -4.69 21.32
C THR A 88 9.66 -4.97 21.77
N THR A 89 10.61 -4.81 20.85
CA THR A 89 12.06 -4.92 21.14
C THR A 89 12.82 -3.65 20.75
N ASP A 90 13.94 -3.78 20.08
CA ASP A 90 14.83 -2.65 19.78
C ASP A 90 14.67 -2.19 18.30
N LEU A 91 13.71 -1.33 18.02
CA LEU A 91 13.72 -0.62 16.74
C LEU A 91 14.58 0.64 16.81
N VAL A 92 15.26 0.92 15.71
CA VAL A 92 16.08 2.10 15.53
C VAL A 92 15.77 2.78 14.20
N TRP A 93 16.01 4.08 14.13
CA TRP A 93 15.91 4.84 12.90
C TRP A 93 17.19 4.73 12.07
N SER A 94 17.06 4.49 10.77
CA SER A 94 18.19 4.21 9.87
C SER A 94 18.57 5.36 8.93
N GLY A 95 17.86 6.48 8.98
CA GLY A 95 18.11 7.62 8.10
C GLY A 95 19.45 8.30 8.42
N GLU A 96 20.21 8.62 7.39
CA GLU A 96 21.60 9.13 7.54
C GLU A 96 21.66 10.50 8.20
N ASN A 97 20.69 11.38 7.92
CA ASN A 97 20.64 12.71 8.53
C ASN A 97 20.42 12.61 10.04
N ALA A 98 19.45 11.78 10.45
CA ALA A 98 19.15 11.56 11.86
C ALA A 98 20.30 10.86 12.60
N VAL A 99 20.93 9.86 11.98
CA VAL A 99 22.12 9.20 12.54
C VAL A 99 23.25 10.22 12.76
N LYS A 100 23.51 11.09 11.77
CA LYS A 100 24.49 12.17 11.89
C LYS A 100 24.14 13.16 13.01
N ALA A 101 22.88 13.60 13.07
CA ALA A 101 22.39 14.51 14.11
C ALA A 101 22.46 13.90 15.51
N ASN A 102 22.38 12.58 15.61
CA ASN A 102 22.48 11.80 16.86
C ASN A 102 23.92 11.29 17.13
N GLY A 103 24.93 12.00 16.67
CA GLY A 103 26.33 11.67 16.97
C GLY A 103 26.86 10.39 16.32
N GLY A 104 26.26 9.95 15.21
CA GLY A 104 26.63 8.71 14.50
C GLY A 104 25.93 7.46 15.02
N ILE A 105 25.04 7.60 15.99
CA ILE A 105 24.27 6.48 16.56
C ILE A 105 22.86 6.50 16.00
N LYS A 106 22.36 5.35 15.57
CA LYS A 106 20.97 5.21 15.13
C LYS A 106 20.00 5.57 16.27
N PRO A 107 19.11 6.57 16.11
CA PRO A 107 18.15 6.92 17.15
C PRO A 107 17.25 5.76 17.49
N LYS A 108 17.04 5.49 18.77
CA LYS A 108 16.09 4.46 19.23
C LYS A 108 14.66 4.93 19.08
N LEU A 109 13.81 4.03 18.60
CA LEU A 109 12.36 4.20 18.59
C LEU A 109 11.74 3.59 19.85
N TYR A 110 10.58 4.09 20.24
CA TYR A 110 9.87 3.61 21.42
C TYR A 110 9.25 2.24 21.19
N THR A 111 9.85 1.21 21.77
CA THR A 111 9.42 -0.19 21.65
C THR A 111 9.45 -0.86 23.03
N PRO A 112 8.51 -0.49 23.93
CA PRO A 112 8.43 -1.07 25.26
C PRO A 112 8.09 -2.56 25.16
N THR A 113 8.48 -3.35 26.17
CA THR A 113 8.24 -4.80 26.23
C THR A 113 6.75 -5.17 26.19
N THR A 114 5.89 -4.26 26.61
CA THR A 114 4.44 -4.34 26.43
C THR A 114 4.04 -3.30 25.41
N TYR A 115 3.40 -3.71 24.31
CA TYR A 115 2.98 -2.77 23.27
C TYR A 115 1.96 -1.76 23.79
N GLU A 116 2.20 -0.49 23.57
CA GLU A 116 1.34 0.62 23.95
C GLU A 116 0.72 1.23 22.68
N ALA A 117 -0.59 1.04 22.52
CA ALA A 117 -1.31 1.55 21.36
C ALA A 117 -1.24 3.09 21.30
N GLY A 118 -0.91 3.63 20.14
CA GLY A 118 -0.73 5.06 19.93
C GLY A 118 0.68 5.57 20.25
N SER A 119 1.48 4.84 21.05
CA SER A 119 2.82 5.26 21.47
C SER A 119 3.94 4.44 20.83
N SER A 120 3.79 3.10 20.85
CA SER A 120 4.83 2.19 20.35
C SER A 120 5.12 2.41 18.87
N VAL A 121 6.39 2.29 18.50
CA VAL A 121 6.97 2.43 17.15
C VAL A 121 7.04 3.88 16.66
N ALA A 122 5.93 4.63 16.71
CA ALA A 122 5.82 5.98 16.14
C ALA A 122 6.31 7.10 17.09
N HIS A 123 7.24 6.78 18.00
CA HIS A 123 7.86 7.75 18.90
C HIS A 123 9.33 7.44 19.08
N LEU A 124 10.09 8.45 19.55
CA LEU A 124 11.46 8.27 20.04
C LEU A 124 11.45 7.58 21.41
N ASP A 125 12.49 6.77 21.68
CA ASP A 125 12.59 6.03 22.94
C ASP A 125 12.63 6.95 24.16
N GLU A 126 11.63 6.84 25.02
CA GLU A 126 11.46 7.64 26.22
C GLU A 126 12.71 7.64 27.10
N ARG A 127 13.29 6.46 27.36
CA ARG A 127 14.46 6.32 28.24
C ARG A 127 15.71 6.96 27.67
N THR A 128 15.81 7.07 26.35
CA THR A 128 16.98 7.65 25.68
C THR A 128 16.84 9.16 25.54
N PHE A 129 15.62 9.66 25.27
CA PHE A 129 15.42 11.04 24.82
C PHE A 129 14.65 11.94 25.77
N SER A 130 13.95 11.45 26.80
CA SER A 130 13.15 12.29 27.71
C SER A 130 13.95 13.43 28.37
N GLN A 131 15.26 13.25 28.56
CA GLN A 131 16.13 14.26 29.15
C GLN A 131 17.01 15.02 28.12
N SER A 132 16.71 14.88 26.82
CA SER A 132 17.54 15.45 25.74
C SER A 132 17.06 16.83 25.26
N GLY A 133 16.28 17.54 26.06
CA GLY A 133 15.75 18.88 25.72
C GLY A 133 14.86 18.81 24.49
N GLU A 134 15.07 19.69 23.52
CA GLU A 134 14.23 19.78 22.30
C GLU A 134 14.15 18.48 21.48
N ASN A 135 15.12 17.57 21.63
CA ASN A 135 15.06 16.26 20.96
C ASN A 135 14.07 15.29 21.64
N ALA A 136 13.50 15.63 22.80
CA ALA A 136 12.43 14.87 23.45
C ALA A 136 11.04 15.13 22.87
N VAL A 137 10.87 16.12 21.97
CA VAL A 137 9.55 16.51 21.45
C VAL A 137 8.72 15.36 20.89
N MET A 138 9.35 14.30 20.35
CA MET A 138 8.67 13.11 19.83
C MET A 138 8.81 11.89 20.74
N THR A 139 9.09 12.05 22.04
CA THR A 139 8.88 10.97 23.02
C THR A 139 7.38 10.82 23.33
N PRO A 140 6.93 9.62 23.73
CA PRO A 140 5.48 9.39 23.91
C PRO A 140 4.85 10.12 25.10
N ASN A 141 5.64 10.60 26.04
CA ASN A 141 5.16 11.27 27.24
C ASN A 141 5.64 12.73 27.28
N LEU A 142 4.76 13.61 27.72
CA LEU A 142 5.07 14.98 28.08
C LEU A 142 4.68 15.16 29.55
N ASP A 143 5.66 15.40 30.42
CA ASP A 143 5.40 15.62 31.83
C ASP A 143 4.91 17.07 32.09
N ALA A 144 4.16 17.23 33.16
CA ALA A 144 3.69 18.55 33.58
C ALA A 144 4.88 19.48 33.87
N GLY A 145 4.88 20.66 33.28
CA GLY A 145 5.96 21.64 33.40
C GLY A 145 7.07 21.49 32.33
N GLU A 146 7.05 20.44 31.52
CA GLU A 146 7.96 20.32 30.37
C GLU A 146 7.60 21.27 29.24
N VAL A 147 8.62 21.77 28.55
CA VAL A 147 8.49 22.78 27.48
C VAL A 147 9.41 22.44 26.33
N PHE A 148 8.82 22.27 25.15
CA PHE A 148 9.51 22.09 23.86
C PHE A 148 8.94 23.07 22.84
N HIS A 149 9.54 24.23 22.67
CA HIS A 149 9.08 25.26 21.72
C HIS A 149 9.82 25.21 20.38
N LEU A 150 10.76 24.28 20.23
CA LEU A 150 11.49 24.02 18.99
C LEU A 150 11.49 22.52 18.69
N PRO A 151 11.50 22.12 17.41
CA PRO A 151 11.40 20.69 17.03
C PRO A 151 12.66 19.88 17.31
N GLY A 152 13.74 20.50 17.81
CA GLY A 152 15.02 19.83 18.00
C GLY A 152 15.73 19.43 16.69
N SER A 153 17.04 19.31 16.75
CA SER A 153 17.86 18.98 15.57
C SER A 153 17.63 17.55 15.08
N LEU A 154 17.31 16.62 15.98
CA LEU A 154 17.06 15.23 15.64
C LEU A 154 15.77 15.07 14.83
N LEU A 155 14.66 15.66 15.28
CA LEU A 155 13.38 15.59 14.56
C LEU A 155 13.49 16.24 13.19
N LEU A 156 14.14 17.40 13.08
CA LEU A 156 14.37 18.04 11.78
C LEU A 156 15.18 17.14 10.84
N ALA A 157 16.22 16.49 11.33
CA ALA A 157 17.01 15.55 10.54
C ALA A 157 16.21 14.31 10.11
N MET A 158 15.31 13.80 10.96
CA MET A 158 14.39 12.72 10.59
C MET A 158 13.42 13.14 9.49
N PHE A 159 12.91 14.37 9.51
CA PHE A 159 12.10 14.91 8.41
C PHE A 159 12.90 15.07 7.11
N GLU A 160 14.18 15.44 7.18
CA GLU A 160 15.04 15.45 5.99
C GLU A 160 15.24 14.03 5.42
N ASP A 161 15.35 13.01 6.27
CA ASP A 161 15.38 11.62 5.83
C ASP A 161 14.05 11.25 5.14
N LEU A 162 12.89 11.61 5.69
CA LEU A 162 11.57 11.30 5.14
C LEU A 162 11.34 11.89 3.73
N LYS A 163 12.04 12.97 3.36
CA LYS A 163 12.01 13.55 2.00
C LYS A 163 12.82 12.74 1.00
N GLN A 164 13.68 11.86 1.45
CA GLN A 164 14.59 11.08 0.61
C GLN A 164 14.03 9.70 0.32
N LYS A 165 14.61 9.03 -0.70
CA LYS A 165 14.36 7.62 -0.91
C LYS A 165 14.98 6.83 0.25
N PRO A 166 14.21 6.00 0.98
CA PRO A 166 14.76 5.19 2.05
C PRO A 166 15.94 4.33 1.55
N PRO A 167 16.96 4.11 2.40
CA PRO A 167 18.06 3.21 2.06
C PRO A 167 17.51 1.82 1.74
N ALA A 168 18.22 1.10 0.89
CA ALA A 168 17.87 -0.30 0.62
C ALA A 168 17.97 -1.08 1.94
N GLY A 169 16.88 -1.70 2.36
CA GLY A 169 16.88 -2.59 3.53
C GLY A 169 17.65 -3.88 3.23
N VAL A 170 18.09 -4.56 4.28
CA VAL A 170 18.50 -5.96 4.14
C VAL A 170 17.25 -6.75 3.83
N ALA A 171 17.20 -7.33 2.64
CA ALA A 171 16.03 -8.09 2.20
C ALA A 171 15.77 -9.26 3.15
N SER A 172 14.60 -9.32 3.75
CA SER A 172 14.19 -10.37 4.66
C SER A 172 12.93 -11.06 4.16
N GLY A 173 13.08 -12.13 3.40
CA GLY A 173 11.98 -13.00 3.04
C GLY A 173 11.46 -12.87 1.60
N THR A 174 10.58 -13.81 1.24
CA THR A 174 9.88 -13.85 -0.04
C THR A 174 8.84 -12.72 -0.13
N PRO A 175 8.43 -12.29 -1.34
CA PRO A 175 7.41 -11.27 -1.49
C PRO A 175 6.08 -11.69 -0.84
N GLN A 176 5.27 -10.72 -0.48
CA GLN A 176 3.85 -10.97 -0.22
C GLN A 176 3.14 -11.35 -1.52
N PRO A 177 2.00 -12.07 -1.46
CA PRO A 177 1.22 -12.39 -2.66
C PRO A 177 0.74 -11.14 -3.40
N PRO A 178 0.65 -11.17 -4.73
CA PRO A 178 -0.02 -10.15 -5.51
C PRO A 178 -1.46 -9.95 -5.06
N GLN A 179 -1.99 -8.73 -5.22
CA GLN A 179 -3.37 -8.40 -4.81
C GLN A 179 -4.29 -8.20 -6.00
N ASN A 180 -5.60 -8.25 -5.75
CA ASN A 180 -6.65 -7.94 -6.73
C ASN A 180 -6.51 -8.72 -8.04
N VAL A 181 -6.07 -9.99 -7.98
CA VAL A 181 -5.85 -10.83 -9.15
C VAL A 181 -7.18 -11.09 -9.87
N LYS A 182 -7.27 -10.67 -11.13
CA LYS A 182 -8.46 -10.79 -11.99
C LYS A 182 -8.06 -11.30 -13.36
N ALA A 183 -8.92 -12.14 -13.95
CA ALA A 183 -8.86 -12.53 -15.34
C ALA A 183 -10.02 -11.88 -16.12
N LEU A 184 -9.74 -11.30 -17.27
CA LEU A 184 -10.72 -10.74 -18.20
C LEU A 184 -10.76 -11.58 -19.47
N ILE A 185 -11.94 -11.65 -20.08
CA ILE A 185 -12.21 -12.44 -21.29
C ILE A 185 -11.57 -11.76 -22.51
N SER A 186 -10.95 -12.57 -23.37
CA SER A 186 -10.47 -12.17 -24.70
C SER A 186 -10.54 -13.36 -25.66
N ASP A 187 -10.45 -13.11 -26.98
CA ASP A 187 -10.49 -14.18 -28.01
C ASP A 187 -9.24 -15.07 -27.89
N ARG A 188 -9.44 -16.35 -27.63
CA ARG A 188 -8.42 -17.38 -27.43
C ARG A 188 -7.29 -16.96 -26.47
N SER A 189 -7.61 -16.08 -25.51
CA SER A 189 -6.67 -15.50 -24.56
C SER A 189 -7.40 -15.01 -23.31
N ALA A 190 -6.61 -14.65 -22.30
CA ALA A 190 -7.06 -13.97 -21.11
C ALA A 190 -6.16 -12.76 -20.82
N ILE A 191 -6.72 -11.67 -20.30
CA ILE A 191 -5.96 -10.55 -19.77
C ILE A 191 -5.92 -10.71 -18.26
N ILE A 192 -4.75 -10.96 -17.70
CA ILE A 192 -4.55 -11.15 -16.26
C ILE A 192 -4.10 -9.82 -15.68
N GLN A 193 -4.90 -9.28 -14.75
CA GLN A 193 -4.62 -8.04 -14.02
C GLN A 193 -4.38 -8.37 -12.56
N PHE A 194 -3.42 -7.71 -11.97
CA PHE A 194 -3.12 -7.79 -10.54
C PHE A 194 -2.39 -6.53 -10.08
N ASP A 195 -2.46 -6.27 -8.78
CA ASP A 195 -1.66 -5.24 -8.16
C ASP A 195 -0.40 -5.86 -7.56
N PRO A 196 0.73 -5.13 -7.55
CA PRO A 196 1.94 -5.56 -6.86
C PRO A 196 1.69 -5.85 -5.39
N PRO A 197 2.51 -6.72 -4.75
CA PRO A 197 2.47 -6.90 -3.31
C PRO A 197 2.61 -5.57 -2.56
N VAL A 198 1.85 -5.38 -1.47
CA VAL A 198 1.88 -4.13 -0.68
C VAL A 198 3.28 -3.86 -0.13
N ASN A 199 4.02 -4.91 0.21
CA ASN A 199 5.37 -4.83 0.77
C ASN A 199 6.48 -5.10 -0.28
N TYR A 200 6.34 -4.61 -1.49
CA TYR A 200 7.35 -4.74 -2.55
C TYR A 200 8.69 -4.02 -2.27
N ARG A 201 8.82 -3.35 -1.12
CA ARG A 201 10.09 -2.75 -0.66
C ARG A 201 11.07 -3.74 -0.05
N LEU A 202 10.67 -4.97 0.16
CA LEU A 202 11.56 -6.12 0.24
C LEU A 202 12.49 -6.15 -0.98
N ALA A 203 13.34 -7.14 -1.12
CA ALA A 203 14.03 -7.34 -2.39
C ALA A 203 13.01 -7.17 -3.51
N GLN A 204 13.31 -6.26 -4.43
CA GLN A 204 12.42 -5.86 -5.52
C GLN A 204 11.84 -7.11 -6.19
N VAL A 205 10.53 -7.16 -6.39
CA VAL A 205 9.92 -8.23 -7.17
C VAL A 205 10.55 -8.22 -8.56
N SER A 206 11.20 -9.30 -8.89
CA SER A 206 11.90 -9.45 -10.18
C SER A 206 11.02 -10.09 -11.24
N ASN A 207 10.00 -10.83 -10.83
CA ASN A 207 9.14 -11.60 -11.71
C ASN A 207 7.80 -11.94 -11.08
N TYR A 208 6.75 -12.03 -11.90
CA TYR A 208 5.48 -12.65 -11.58
C TYR A 208 5.33 -13.92 -12.42
N GLU A 209 4.94 -15.01 -11.76
CA GLU A 209 4.61 -16.27 -12.44
C GLU A 209 3.08 -16.39 -12.51
N ILE A 210 2.57 -16.51 -13.73
CA ILE A 210 1.14 -16.70 -14.02
C ILE A 210 0.93 -18.14 -14.50
N LYS A 211 0.18 -18.92 -13.73
CA LYS A 211 -0.10 -20.33 -14.03
C LYS A 211 -1.56 -20.51 -14.42
N ASN A 212 -1.80 -21.17 -15.53
CA ASN A 212 -3.11 -21.71 -15.86
C ASN A 212 -3.35 -22.98 -15.03
N ILE A 213 -4.33 -22.93 -14.13
CA ILE A 213 -4.59 -24.04 -13.18
C ILE A 213 -5.03 -25.31 -13.89
N GLN A 214 -5.77 -25.20 -15.00
CA GLN A 214 -6.30 -26.36 -15.74
C GLN A 214 -5.27 -27.06 -16.59
N THR A 215 -4.35 -26.30 -17.21
CA THR A 215 -3.34 -26.89 -18.12
C THR A 215 -1.98 -27.06 -17.46
N GLY A 216 -1.73 -26.36 -16.35
CA GLY A 216 -0.41 -26.29 -15.72
C GLY A 216 0.59 -25.39 -16.43
N GLU A 217 0.21 -24.78 -17.55
CA GLU A 217 1.07 -23.89 -18.32
C GLU A 217 1.44 -22.64 -17.51
N LEU A 218 2.69 -22.20 -17.62
CA LEU A 218 3.28 -21.08 -16.89
C LEU A 218 3.78 -20.03 -17.87
N ILE A 219 3.53 -18.77 -17.56
CA ILE A 219 4.20 -17.62 -18.19
C ILE A 219 4.77 -16.71 -17.12
N ASN A 220 5.82 -15.98 -17.47
CA ASN A 220 6.47 -15.00 -16.62
C ASN A 220 6.22 -13.58 -17.12
N ALA A 221 6.11 -12.64 -16.18
CA ALA A 221 5.95 -11.23 -16.49
C ALA A 221 6.64 -10.35 -15.42
N THR A 222 6.98 -9.13 -15.79
CA THR A 222 7.57 -8.13 -14.87
C THR A 222 6.55 -7.10 -14.41
N GLU A 223 5.40 -7.04 -15.06
CA GLU A 223 4.34 -6.05 -14.80
C GLU A 223 2.95 -6.60 -15.13
N SER A 224 1.92 -5.92 -14.69
CA SER A 224 0.50 -6.15 -14.98
C SER A 224 -0.04 -5.00 -15.85
N PRO A 225 -0.96 -5.25 -16.80
CA PRO A 225 -1.61 -6.52 -17.13
C PRO A 225 -0.79 -7.43 -18.05
N VAL A 226 -1.08 -8.73 -18.00
CA VAL A 226 -0.42 -9.79 -18.79
C VAL A 226 -1.42 -10.49 -19.69
N ILE A 227 -1.06 -10.77 -20.94
CA ILE A 227 -1.91 -11.53 -21.86
C ILE A 227 -1.48 -12.99 -21.87
N PHE A 228 -2.36 -13.89 -21.40
CA PHE A 228 -2.21 -15.33 -21.48
C PHE A 228 -2.87 -15.82 -22.77
N LYS A 229 -2.06 -16.30 -23.71
CA LYS A 229 -2.50 -16.70 -25.06
C LYS A 229 -2.72 -18.23 -25.15
N GLY A 230 -3.24 -18.69 -26.29
CA GLY A 230 -3.33 -20.15 -26.62
C GLY A 230 -4.53 -20.83 -25.98
N LEU A 231 -5.49 -20.10 -25.41
CA LEU A 231 -6.69 -20.66 -24.81
C LEU A 231 -7.70 -21.10 -25.87
N LYS A 232 -8.57 -22.04 -25.51
CA LYS A 232 -9.71 -22.45 -26.33
C LYS A 232 -10.95 -21.66 -25.92
N ASN A 233 -11.64 -21.05 -26.90
CA ASN A 233 -12.94 -20.43 -26.66
C ASN A 233 -13.97 -21.48 -26.18
N GLY A 234 -14.84 -21.07 -25.25
CA GLY A 234 -15.87 -21.96 -24.69
C GLY A 234 -15.35 -22.91 -23.59
N VAL A 235 -14.07 -22.84 -23.21
CA VAL A 235 -13.50 -23.64 -22.13
C VAL A 235 -13.23 -22.74 -20.91
N LYS A 236 -13.54 -23.22 -19.71
CA LYS A 236 -13.38 -22.50 -18.46
C LYS A 236 -11.94 -22.58 -17.97
N TYR A 237 -11.34 -21.42 -17.62
CA TYR A 237 -10.00 -21.29 -17.08
C TYR A 237 -9.97 -20.45 -15.81
N THR A 238 -9.02 -20.77 -14.95
CA THR A 238 -8.66 -20.00 -13.75
C THR A 238 -7.14 -19.88 -13.71
N PHE A 239 -6.64 -18.73 -13.30
CA PHE A 239 -5.22 -18.48 -13.23
C PHE A 239 -4.79 -18.23 -11.80
N SER A 240 -3.55 -18.57 -11.46
CA SER A 240 -2.92 -18.17 -10.22
C SER A 240 -1.70 -17.29 -10.52
N VAL A 241 -1.47 -16.30 -9.67
CA VAL A 241 -0.33 -15.37 -9.80
C VAL A 241 0.47 -15.38 -8.51
N SER A 242 1.79 -15.56 -8.61
CA SER A 242 2.74 -15.41 -7.52
C SER A 242 3.83 -14.39 -7.90
N ALA A 243 4.45 -13.78 -6.89
CA ALA A 243 5.54 -12.83 -7.04
C ALA A 243 6.85 -13.44 -6.58
N THR A 244 7.95 -13.17 -7.28
CA THR A 244 9.28 -13.70 -6.99
C THR A 244 10.29 -12.56 -6.81
N ASN A 245 11.17 -12.70 -5.82
CA ASN A 245 12.34 -11.86 -5.62
C ASN A 245 13.60 -12.73 -5.46
N SER A 246 14.75 -12.14 -5.12
CA SER A 246 16.00 -12.86 -4.93
C SER A 246 16.00 -13.88 -3.78
N LEU A 247 15.00 -13.85 -2.89
CA LEU A 247 14.90 -14.71 -1.71
C LEU A 247 13.85 -15.82 -1.88
N GLY A 248 13.05 -15.79 -2.95
CA GLY A 248 12.06 -16.81 -3.26
C GLY A 248 10.75 -16.29 -3.80
N THR A 249 9.74 -17.16 -3.80
CA THR A 249 8.41 -16.90 -4.40
C THR A 249 7.34 -16.86 -3.32
N SER A 250 6.38 -15.94 -3.46
CA SER A 250 5.22 -15.81 -2.59
C SER A 250 4.23 -16.97 -2.75
N ASN A 251 3.26 -17.07 -1.84
CA ASN A 251 2.05 -17.83 -2.10
C ASN A 251 1.34 -17.27 -3.35
N ALA A 252 0.69 -18.16 -4.11
CA ALA A 252 -0.08 -17.78 -5.28
C ALA A 252 -1.51 -17.35 -4.92
N VAL A 253 -2.04 -16.36 -5.65
CA VAL A 253 -3.44 -15.90 -5.54
C VAL A 253 -4.19 -16.26 -6.81
N ASN A 254 -5.38 -16.83 -6.66
CA ASN A 254 -6.21 -17.24 -7.79
C ASN A 254 -7.05 -16.07 -8.31
N SER A 255 -7.22 -16.02 -9.65
CA SER A 255 -8.17 -15.14 -10.31
C SER A 255 -9.60 -15.66 -10.17
N ASN A 256 -10.58 -14.84 -10.59
CA ASN A 256 -11.89 -15.35 -11.01
C ASN A 256 -11.74 -16.32 -12.19
N SER A 257 -12.71 -17.24 -12.36
CA SER A 257 -12.79 -18.08 -13.56
C SER A 257 -13.37 -17.30 -14.74
N ILE A 258 -12.83 -17.54 -15.92
CA ILE A 258 -13.30 -16.98 -17.19
C ILE A 258 -13.51 -18.08 -18.22
N MET A 259 -14.27 -17.77 -19.27
CA MET A 259 -14.44 -18.59 -20.46
C MET A 259 -14.15 -17.71 -21.67
N PRO A 260 -12.99 -17.85 -22.31
CA PRO A 260 -12.66 -17.07 -23.50
C PRO A 260 -13.71 -17.23 -24.59
N GLU A 261 -13.98 -16.17 -25.30
CA GLU A 261 -14.94 -16.15 -26.40
C GLU A 261 -14.37 -15.37 -27.58
N ALA A 262 -14.88 -15.67 -28.77
CA ALA A 262 -14.46 -14.97 -29.96
C ALA A 262 -14.78 -13.47 -29.86
N ALA A 263 -13.85 -12.63 -30.24
CA ALA A 263 -14.09 -11.20 -30.34
C ALA A 263 -15.25 -10.94 -31.33
N TRP A 264 -16.08 -9.98 -30.99
CA TRP A 264 -17.11 -9.50 -31.93
C TRP A 264 -16.46 -9.08 -33.24
N LYS A 265 -16.83 -9.76 -34.33
CA LYS A 265 -16.46 -9.28 -35.67
C LYS A 265 -17.53 -8.32 -36.11
N GLY A 266 -17.15 -7.06 -36.28
CA GLY A 266 -18.00 -6.10 -36.97
C GLY A 266 -18.19 -6.56 -38.42
N THR A 267 -19.45 -6.71 -38.86
CA THR A 267 -19.80 -6.97 -40.27
C THR A 267 -20.56 -5.76 -40.75
N THR A 268 -20.14 -5.21 -41.89
CA THR A 268 -20.93 -4.17 -42.58
C THR A 268 -22.20 -4.80 -43.05
N VAL A 269 -23.36 -4.38 -42.53
CA VAL A 269 -24.66 -4.89 -42.91
C VAL A 269 -25.11 -4.37 -44.25
N ASP A 270 -24.84 -3.08 -44.51
CA ASP A 270 -25.11 -2.44 -45.79
C ASP A 270 -24.04 -1.33 -46.01
N GLY A 271 -23.16 -1.54 -46.98
CA GLY A 271 -22.11 -0.58 -47.33
C GLY A 271 -22.53 0.44 -48.40
N SER A 272 -23.76 0.31 -48.93
CA SER A 272 -24.28 1.14 -49.99
C SER A 272 -25.14 2.32 -49.49
N SER A 273 -25.49 2.36 -48.21
CA SER A 273 -26.39 3.35 -47.63
C SER A 273 -25.68 4.32 -46.69
N ASP A 274 -26.12 5.56 -46.71
CA ASP A 274 -25.77 6.58 -45.70
C ASP A 274 -26.78 6.49 -44.57
N ALA A 275 -26.54 5.51 -43.65
CA ALA A 275 -27.46 5.19 -42.58
C ALA A 275 -27.49 6.30 -41.51
N LYS A 276 -28.67 6.84 -41.27
CA LYS A 276 -28.99 7.71 -40.14
C LYS A 276 -30.10 7.05 -39.32
N TYR A 277 -30.25 7.36 -38.07
CA TYR A 277 -31.31 6.83 -37.18
C TYR A 277 -31.37 5.29 -37.21
N LEU A 278 -30.72 4.71 -36.20
CA LEU A 278 -30.57 3.28 -36.06
C LEU A 278 -31.41 2.79 -34.83
N ALA A 279 -32.20 1.80 -35.03
CA ALA A 279 -32.92 1.13 -33.94
C ALA A 279 -32.66 -0.40 -33.99
N THR A 280 -32.49 -1.00 -32.85
CA THR A 280 -32.22 -2.44 -32.70
C THR A 280 -33.29 -3.11 -31.87
N THR A 281 -33.73 -4.31 -32.29
CA THR A 281 -34.65 -5.17 -31.53
C THR A 281 -34.36 -6.64 -31.83
N THR A 282 -35.13 -7.53 -31.22
CA THR A 282 -35.14 -8.97 -31.54
C THR A 282 -36.49 -9.39 -32.12
N TYR A 283 -36.48 -10.18 -33.20
CA TYR A 283 -37.65 -10.82 -33.76
C TYR A 283 -37.39 -12.32 -33.87
N ALA A 284 -38.29 -13.14 -33.33
CA ALA A 284 -38.12 -14.58 -33.25
C ALA A 284 -36.76 -15.02 -32.67
N GLY A 285 -36.26 -14.31 -31.65
CA GLY A 285 -34.96 -14.58 -31.01
C GLY A 285 -33.73 -14.18 -31.84
N LYS A 286 -33.88 -13.50 -32.96
CA LYS A 286 -32.81 -13.04 -33.83
C LYS A 286 -32.68 -11.51 -33.78
N PRO A 287 -31.48 -10.95 -33.82
CA PRO A 287 -31.30 -9.50 -33.87
C PRO A 287 -31.82 -8.91 -35.18
N VAL A 288 -32.53 -7.81 -35.09
CA VAL A 288 -33.03 -7.01 -36.22
C VAL A 288 -32.55 -5.57 -36.02
N ILE A 289 -32.06 -5.00 -37.09
CA ILE A 289 -31.64 -3.60 -37.16
C ILE A 289 -32.51 -2.86 -38.15
N ALA A 290 -33.23 -1.83 -37.73
CA ALA A 290 -33.91 -0.89 -38.59
C ALA A 290 -33.05 0.39 -38.74
N TYR A 291 -32.87 0.87 -39.94
CA TYR A 291 -32.11 2.10 -40.22
C TYR A 291 -32.68 2.87 -41.42
N SER A 292 -32.53 4.18 -41.41
CA SER A 292 -32.91 5.00 -42.56
C SER A 292 -31.79 5.05 -43.57
N ASP A 293 -32.10 4.82 -44.82
CA ASP A 293 -31.19 5.10 -45.96
C ASP A 293 -31.43 6.52 -46.44
N SER A 294 -30.53 7.44 -46.01
CA SER A 294 -30.67 8.86 -46.36
C SER A 294 -30.47 9.17 -47.85
N LYS A 295 -29.87 8.23 -48.60
CA LYS A 295 -29.60 8.40 -50.01
C LYS A 295 -30.86 8.16 -50.85
N ASN A 296 -31.71 7.20 -50.42
CA ASN A 296 -32.92 6.81 -51.16
C ASN A 296 -34.20 7.23 -50.45
N GLY A 297 -34.11 7.71 -49.19
CA GLY A 297 -35.26 8.08 -48.37
C GLY A 297 -36.07 6.92 -47.80
N ASP A 298 -35.51 5.71 -47.85
CA ASP A 298 -36.16 4.50 -47.42
C ASP A 298 -35.83 4.08 -45.98
N ILE A 299 -36.69 3.27 -45.36
CA ILE A 299 -36.39 2.51 -44.12
C ILE A 299 -36.04 1.09 -44.52
N LYS A 300 -34.84 0.66 -44.12
CA LYS A 300 -34.35 -0.72 -44.32
C LYS A 300 -34.36 -1.54 -43.06
N LEU A 301 -34.57 -2.82 -43.22
CA LEU A 301 -34.49 -3.82 -42.17
C LEU A 301 -33.38 -4.83 -42.48
N ALA A 302 -32.40 -4.94 -41.61
CA ALA A 302 -31.42 -6.02 -41.63
C ALA A 302 -31.79 -7.08 -40.60
N THR A 303 -31.91 -8.32 -41.06
CA THR A 303 -32.19 -9.47 -40.19
C THR A 303 -31.04 -10.46 -40.27
N TYR A 304 -30.70 -11.06 -39.12
CA TYR A 304 -29.69 -12.10 -39.08
C TYR A 304 -30.24 -13.42 -39.66
N THR A 305 -29.64 -13.90 -40.73
CA THR A 305 -29.88 -15.23 -41.29
C THR A 305 -28.63 -16.07 -41.11
N ASN A 306 -28.74 -17.22 -40.40
CA ASN A 306 -27.67 -18.22 -40.39
C ASN A 306 -27.55 -18.80 -41.81
N ASN A 307 -26.45 -18.58 -42.47
CA ASN A 307 -25.99 -19.42 -43.60
C ASN A 307 -25.02 -20.44 -43.06
#